data_481ffdf69eb9005d84f42c4b6b15ef02
#
_entry.id   481ffdf69eb9005d84f42c4b6b15ef02
#
_cell.length_a   1.000
_cell.length_b   1.000
_cell.length_c   1.000
_cell.angle_alpha   90.00
_cell.angle_beta   90.00
_cell.angle_gamma   90.00
#
_symmetry.space_group_name_H-M   'P 1'
#
loop_
_entity.id
_entity.type
_entity.pdbx_description
1 polymer ?
#
loop_
_entity_poly.entity_id
_entity_poly.type
_entity_poly.pdbx_seq_one_letter_code
_entity_poly.pdbx_strand_id
1 'polypeptide(L)'
;MNTESMYTALGITPAVHRFGEEVLAGLRTRFDEIDRVAEYNQCKVIGAMQKNRVDATHFAATTGYGYNDAGRDNLERVYADCFHTEAALVRPQITCGTHALTVALSANLLPGDTLLSPVGAPYDTLEEVIGIRPSACSLKEYGVHYRQVDLLPDYGFDYPAIEQALRGGVKLVTIQRSKGYATRPTFSVAQIGELIAFCKRIDPNVICMVDNCYGEFVETIEPSDLGADMIVGSLIKNPGGGLAPIGGYICGRQDLVDRCAYRLSAPGLGQEVGANLGLMPAFYQGFFLAPTVTASALKGAVFAANVYERLGFRCIPNAAEPRHDIIQCVELGSPERMVAFCKGIQAAAPVDSYVDPIPWAMPGYDSEVIMAAGAFVQGSSIELSADGPIRPPYAVYFQGGLTWYHAKLGILMSLQKLVDAGLVTLEEK
;
A
#
# COMPACT_ATOMS: atom_id res chain seq x y z
N MET A 1 18.10 23.21 22.81
CA MET A 1 17.40 23.51 21.56
C MET A 1 15.92 23.45 21.84
N ASN A 2 15.15 24.46 21.46
CA ASN A 2 13.69 24.44 21.60
C ASN A 2 13.08 23.97 20.26
N THR A 3 12.56 22.75 20.22
CA THR A 3 11.93 22.19 19.02
C THR A 3 10.71 23.00 18.57
N GLU A 4 9.98 23.58 19.51
CA GLU A 4 8.82 24.45 19.25
C GLU A 4 9.18 25.63 18.34
N SER A 5 10.35 26.24 18.53
CA SER A 5 10.80 27.36 17.68
C SER A 5 10.98 26.97 16.22
N MET A 6 11.34 25.71 15.94
CA MET A 6 11.44 25.20 14.57
C MET A 6 10.07 24.99 13.93
N TYR A 7 9.10 24.45 14.69
CA TYR A 7 7.72 24.36 14.22
C TYR A 7 7.12 25.73 13.92
N THR A 8 7.39 26.72 14.80
CA THR A 8 6.94 28.11 14.58
C THR A 8 7.57 28.72 13.33
N ALA A 9 8.86 28.47 13.08
CA ALA A 9 9.53 28.93 11.86
C ALA A 9 8.95 28.30 10.58
N LEU A 10 8.35 27.12 10.69
CA LEU A 10 7.63 26.43 9.59
C LEU A 10 6.16 26.84 9.50
N GLY A 11 5.68 27.78 10.34
CA GLY A 11 4.32 28.32 10.27
C GLY A 11 3.31 27.60 11.16
N ILE A 12 3.74 26.74 12.10
CA ILE A 12 2.86 26.09 13.08
C ILE A 12 2.81 26.93 14.36
N THR A 13 1.61 27.37 14.73
CA THR A 13 1.42 28.17 15.95
C THR A 13 1.72 27.38 17.21
N PRO A 14 2.14 28.05 18.31
CA PRO A 14 2.34 27.39 19.61
C PRO A 14 1.10 26.63 20.11
N ALA A 15 -0.11 27.09 19.79
CA ALA A 15 -1.36 26.41 20.16
C ALA A 15 -1.50 25.05 19.47
N VAL A 16 -1.29 25.00 18.13
CA VAL A 16 -1.33 23.76 17.35
C VAL A 16 -0.21 22.81 17.79
N HIS A 17 1.01 23.34 18.03
CA HIS A 17 2.12 22.53 18.49
C HIS A 17 1.82 21.88 19.87
N ARG A 18 1.35 22.66 20.85
CA ARG A 18 0.97 22.14 22.18
C ARG A 18 -0.13 21.06 22.09
N PHE A 19 -1.16 21.32 21.29
CA PHE A 19 -2.23 20.32 21.07
C PHE A 19 -1.65 19.00 20.54
N GLY A 20 -0.74 19.06 19.58
CA GLY A 20 -0.05 17.87 19.05
C GLY A 20 0.81 17.14 20.09
N GLU A 21 1.54 17.89 20.94
CA GLU A 21 2.35 17.31 22.03
C GLU A 21 1.46 16.62 23.08
N GLU A 22 0.32 17.22 23.42
CA GLU A 22 -0.65 16.59 24.34
C GLU A 22 -1.21 15.29 23.78
N VAL A 23 -1.53 15.25 22.47
CA VAL A 23 -1.95 14.00 21.81
C VAL A 23 -0.82 12.98 21.85
N LEU A 24 0.38 13.37 21.48
CA LEU A 24 1.55 12.49 21.42
C LEU A 24 1.91 11.88 22.77
N ALA A 25 1.72 12.62 23.87
CA ALA A 25 2.00 12.12 25.22
C ALA A 25 1.24 10.83 25.57
N GLY A 26 0.03 10.65 24.98
CA GLY A 26 -0.79 9.45 25.17
C GLY A 26 -0.42 8.26 24.28
N LEU A 27 0.49 8.43 23.31
CA LEU A 27 0.73 7.42 22.27
C LEU A 27 1.98 6.56 22.49
N ARG A 28 2.72 6.76 23.58
CA ARG A 28 4.00 6.08 23.83
C ARG A 28 3.88 4.55 23.73
N THR A 29 2.96 3.95 24.47
CA THR A 29 2.74 2.49 24.45
C THR A 29 2.42 1.98 23.04
N ARG A 30 1.57 2.71 22.31
CA ARG A 30 1.20 2.33 20.95
C ARG A 30 2.39 2.40 19.98
N PHE A 31 3.24 3.39 20.14
CA PHE A 31 4.47 3.53 19.34
C PHE A 31 5.48 2.44 19.67
N ASP A 32 5.61 2.06 20.95
CA ASP A 32 6.46 0.94 21.37
C ASP A 32 5.99 -0.40 20.78
N GLU A 33 4.68 -0.59 20.59
CA GLU A 33 4.13 -1.77 19.90
C GLU A 33 4.52 -1.77 18.42
N ILE A 34 4.37 -0.63 17.74
CA ILE A 34 4.78 -0.48 16.33
C ILE A 34 6.28 -0.74 16.16
N ASP A 35 7.12 -0.21 17.08
CA ASP A 35 8.57 -0.40 17.03
C ASP A 35 8.96 -1.88 17.22
N ARG A 36 8.27 -2.63 18.09
CA ARG A 36 8.51 -4.09 18.25
C ARG A 36 8.18 -4.87 16.98
N VAL A 37 7.09 -4.51 16.28
CA VAL A 37 6.77 -5.14 14.99
C VAL A 37 7.83 -4.81 13.94
N ALA A 38 8.29 -3.54 13.91
CA ALA A 38 9.34 -3.13 13.00
C ALA A 38 10.67 -3.83 13.28
N GLU A 39 11.06 -3.99 14.55
CA GLU A 39 12.25 -4.74 14.96
C GLU A 39 12.19 -6.19 14.50
N TYR A 40 11.06 -6.87 14.71
CA TYR A 40 10.85 -8.22 14.23
C TYR A 40 11.03 -8.33 12.71
N ASN A 41 10.36 -7.45 11.95
CA ASN A 41 10.44 -7.44 10.50
C ASN A 41 11.85 -7.05 10.01
N GLN A 42 12.55 -6.16 10.71
CA GLN A 42 13.94 -5.81 10.40
C GLN A 42 14.85 -7.04 10.51
N CYS A 43 14.70 -7.82 11.58
CA CYS A 43 15.43 -9.08 11.75
C CYS A 43 15.09 -10.09 10.64
N LYS A 44 13.82 -10.18 10.24
CA LYS A 44 13.35 -11.03 9.14
C LYS A 44 14.04 -10.66 7.82
N VAL A 45 14.08 -9.37 7.46
CA VAL A 45 14.75 -8.88 6.26
C VAL A 45 16.26 -9.15 6.31
N ILE A 46 16.93 -8.84 7.43
CA ILE A 46 18.36 -9.08 7.61
C ILE A 46 18.66 -10.60 7.47
N GLY A 47 17.84 -11.44 8.12
CA GLY A 47 17.99 -12.89 8.04
C GLY A 47 17.89 -13.43 6.61
N ALA A 48 16.93 -12.93 5.81
CA ALA A 48 16.80 -13.28 4.40
C ALA A 48 18.01 -12.83 3.57
N MET A 49 18.51 -11.61 3.79
CA MET A 49 19.71 -11.10 3.12
C MET A 49 20.96 -11.93 3.47
N GLN A 50 21.16 -12.28 4.74
CA GLN A 50 22.29 -13.10 5.21
C GLN A 50 22.22 -14.54 4.67
N LYS A 51 21.03 -15.16 4.70
CA LYS A 51 20.80 -16.49 4.13
C LYS A 51 21.20 -16.55 2.66
N ASN A 52 20.86 -15.49 1.90
CA ASN A 52 21.17 -15.36 0.48
C ASN A 52 22.55 -14.74 0.22
N ARG A 53 23.38 -14.57 1.26
CA ARG A 53 24.77 -14.09 1.12
C ARG A 53 24.89 -12.83 0.27
N VAL A 54 24.03 -11.84 0.54
CA VAL A 54 24.09 -10.55 -0.19
C VAL A 54 25.48 -9.95 -0.04
N ASP A 55 26.13 -9.63 -1.16
CA ASP A 55 27.45 -9.03 -1.22
C ASP A 55 27.52 -7.89 -2.25
N ALA A 56 28.65 -7.18 -2.33
CA ALA A 56 28.84 -6.02 -3.19
C ALA A 56 28.69 -6.33 -4.69
N THR A 57 28.90 -7.56 -5.13
CA THR A 57 28.76 -7.93 -6.55
C THR A 57 27.31 -7.91 -7.02
N HIS A 58 26.37 -8.13 -6.10
CA HIS A 58 24.92 -8.02 -6.38
C HIS A 58 24.45 -6.59 -6.69
N PHE A 59 25.29 -5.60 -6.46
CA PHE A 59 24.98 -4.20 -6.77
C PHE A 59 25.47 -3.76 -8.15
N ALA A 60 26.11 -4.66 -8.90
CA ALA A 60 26.59 -4.38 -10.25
C ALA A 60 25.43 -4.14 -11.23
N ALA A 61 25.58 -3.12 -12.07
CA ALA A 61 24.61 -2.79 -13.10
C ALA A 61 24.67 -3.80 -14.27
N THR A 62 23.51 -4.17 -14.79
CA THR A 62 23.36 -4.91 -16.04
C THR A 62 22.54 -4.11 -17.04
N THR A 63 22.73 -4.41 -18.33
CA THR A 63 22.04 -3.74 -19.44
C THR A 63 21.57 -4.76 -20.49
N GLY A 64 20.75 -4.32 -21.42
CA GLY A 64 20.24 -5.18 -22.49
C GLY A 64 19.40 -6.33 -21.98
N TYR A 65 19.72 -7.56 -22.35
CA TYR A 65 19.00 -8.74 -21.90
C TYR A 65 19.15 -9.02 -20.41
N GLY A 66 20.27 -8.62 -19.79
CA GLY A 66 20.53 -8.90 -18.37
C GLY A 66 20.63 -10.39 -18.05
N TYR A 67 21.21 -11.21 -18.96
CA TYR A 67 21.47 -12.62 -18.66
C TYR A 67 22.45 -12.75 -17.47
N ASN A 68 22.22 -13.72 -16.60
CA ASN A 68 23.02 -13.97 -15.41
C ASN A 68 23.14 -12.72 -14.49
N ASP A 69 22.08 -11.96 -14.35
CA ASP A 69 22.01 -10.81 -13.44
C ASP A 69 21.96 -11.30 -11.99
N ALA A 70 23.14 -11.46 -11.39
CA ALA A 70 23.29 -12.01 -10.04
C ALA A 70 22.56 -11.16 -9.00
N GLY A 71 22.54 -9.83 -9.15
CA GLY A 71 21.86 -8.92 -8.23
C GLY A 71 20.35 -9.10 -8.27
N ARG A 72 19.77 -9.12 -9.45
CA ARG A 72 18.35 -9.37 -9.68
C ARG A 72 17.93 -10.74 -9.12
N ASP A 73 18.63 -11.79 -9.53
CA ASP A 73 18.26 -13.15 -9.18
C ASP A 73 18.41 -13.40 -7.67
N ASN A 74 19.38 -12.76 -7.02
CA ASN A 74 19.56 -12.85 -5.58
C ASN A 74 18.50 -12.05 -4.82
N LEU A 75 18.11 -10.86 -5.32
CA LEU A 75 17.04 -10.06 -4.71
C LEU A 75 15.71 -10.83 -4.68
N GLU A 76 15.39 -11.54 -5.77
CA GLU A 76 14.19 -12.39 -5.86
C GLU A 76 14.22 -13.50 -4.80
N ARG A 77 15.36 -14.14 -4.55
CA ARG A 77 15.52 -15.10 -3.45
C ARG A 77 15.38 -14.47 -2.06
N VAL A 78 15.90 -13.24 -1.89
CA VAL A 78 15.73 -12.49 -0.62
C VAL A 78 14.25 -12.20 -0.34
N TYR A 79 13.49 -11.77 -1.36
CA TYR A 79 12.04 -11.54 -1.22
C TYR A 79 11.28 -12.84 -0.94
N ALA A 80 11.57 -13.91 -1.67
CA ALA A 80 10.96 -15.22 -1.46
C ALA A 80 11.17 -15.73 -0.03
N ASP A 81 12.41 -15.66 0.47
CA ASP A 81 12.74 -16.06 1.84
C ASP A 81 12.11 -15.16 2.89
N CYS A 82 12.07 -13.82 2.67
CA CYS A 82 11.49 -12.88 3.62
C CYS A 82 9.99 -13.04 3.74
N PHE A 83 9.30 -13.32 2.64
CA PHE A 83 7.84 -13.49 2.59
C PHE A 83 7.41 -14.97 2.63
N HIS A 84 8.35 -15.90 2.91
CA HIS A 84 8.11 -17.34 3.05
C HIS A 84 7.37 -17.94 1.86
N THR A 85 7.82 -17.62 0.64
CA THR A 85 7.28 -18.13 -0.62
C THR A 85 8.30 -18.99 -1.36
N GLU A 86 7.85 -19.79 -2.34
CA GLU A 86 8.72 -20.66 -3.15
C GLU A 86 9.58 -19.84 -4.12
N ALA A 87 9.01 -18.76 -4.67
CA ALA A 87 9.63 -17.90 -5.66
C ALA A 87 9.18 -16.45 -5.54
N ALA A 88 9.95 -15.56 -6.16
CA ALA A 88 9.59 -14.16 -6.34
C ALA A 88 10.01 -13.65 -7.72
N LEU A 89 9.30 -12.63 -8.19
CA LEU A 89 9.62 -11.79 -9.34
C LEU A 89 9.67 -10.35 -8.87
N VAL A 90 10.87 -9.75 -8.82
CA VAL A 90 11.09 -8.39 -8.29
C VAL A 90 11.82 -7.58 -9.35
N ARG A 91 11.09 -6.72 -10.06
CA ARG A 91 11.57 -6.16 -11.32
C ARG A 91 11.32 -4.66 -11.48
N PRO A 92 12.31 -3.90 -12.00
CA PRO A 92 12.08 -2.53 -12.42
C PRO A 92 11.18 -2.44 -13.67
N GLN A 93 11.09 -3.51 -14.47
CA GLN A 93 10.20 -3.60 -15.64
C GLN A 93 8.71 -3.68 -15.26
N ILE A 94 8.38 -3.96 -14.01
CA ILE A 94 7.02 -3.82 -13.47
C ILE A 94 6.86 -2.36 -13.08
N THR A 95 6.14 -1.59 -13.90
CA THR A 95 6.12 -0.12 -13.81
C THR A 95 5.39 0.45 -12.58
N CYS A 96 4.45 -0.32 -12.02
CA CYS A 96 3.65 0.11 -10.86
C CYS A 96 2.89 -1.09 -10.26
N GLY A 97 2.17 -0.87 -9.16
CA GLY A 97 1.34 -1.90 -8.51
C GLY A 97 0.24 -2.45 -9.42
N THR A 98 -0.46 -1.58 -10.15
CA THR A 98 -1.47 -2.00 -11.14
C THR A 98 -0.87 -2.91 -12.21
N HIS A 99 0.36 -2.61 -12.67
CA HIS A 99 1.05 -3.48 -13.63
C HIS A 99 1.43 -4.83 -13.01
N ALA A 100 1.90 -4.86 -11.74
CA ALA A 100 2.18 -6.12 -11.05
C ALA A 100 0.93 -7.01 -10.96
N LEU A 101 -0.22 -6.44 -10.58
CA LEU A 101 -1.51 -7.13 -10.54
C LEU A 101 -1.96 -7.59 -11.93
N THR A 102 -1.80 -6.74 -12.95
CA THR A 102 -2.11 -7.09 -14.34
C THR A 102 -1.30 -8.30 -14.82
N VAL A 103 0.02 -8.32 -14.55
CA VAL A 103 0.90 -9.45 -14.88
C VAL A 103 0.44 -10.70 -14.14
N ALA A 104 0.21 -10.63 -12.83
CA ALA A 104 -0.20 -11.77 -12.01
C ALA A 104 -1.53 -12.36 -12.48
N LEU A 105 -2.55 -11.53 -12.75
CA LEU A 105 -3.85 -11.96 -13.22
C LEU A 105 -3.77 -12.52 -14.64
N SER A 106 -3.19 -11.78 -15.59
CA SER A 106 -3.16 -12.18 -17.01
C SER A 106 -2.24 -13.36 -17.29
N ALA A 107 -1.28 -13.67 -16.39
CA ALA A 107 -0.46 -14.86 -16.47
C ALA A 107 -1.20 -16.12 -16.01
N ASN A 108 -2.10 -16.00 -15.06
CA ASN A 108 -2.72 -17.13 -14.36
C ASN A 108 -4.20 -17.32 -14.70
N LEU A 109 -4.76 -16.49 -15.59
CA LEU A 109 -6.10 -16.60 -16.12
C LEU A 109 -6.05 -16.78 -17.65
N LEU A 110 -6.79 -17.76 -18.15
CA LEU A 110 -6.95 -18.06 -19.58
C LEU A 110 -8.38 -17.73 -20.04
N PRO A 111 -8.61 -17.58 -21.35
CA PRO A 111 -9.97 -17.43 -21.86
C PRO A 111 -10.92 -18.53 -21.36
N GLY A 112 -12.06 -18.14 -20.81
CA GLY A 112 -13.03 -19.03 -20.18
C GLY A 112 -12.86 -19.20 -18.66
N ASP A 113 -11.71 -18.80 -18.09
CA ASP A 113 -11.52 -18.81 -16.63
C ASP A 113 -12.36 -17.74 -15.94
N THR A 114 -12.69 -17.96 -14.68
CA THR A 114 -13.39 -17.00 -13.83
C THR A 114 -12.49 -16.46 -12.73
N LEU A 115 -12.43 -15.13 -12.63
CA LEU A 115 -11.86 -14.35 -11.52
C LEU A 115 -12.96 -14.02 -10.51
N LEU A 116 -12.74 -14.27 -9.23
CA LEU A 116 -13.65 -13.89 -8.14
C LEU A 116 -12.99 -12.84 -7.24
N SER A 117 -13.68 -11.72 -6.98
CA SER A 117 -13.40 -10.83 -5.86
C SER A 117 -14.41 -11.09 -4.73
N PRO A 118 -14.00 -11.66 -3.60
CA PRO A 118 -14.91 -11.97 -2.48
C PRO A 118 -15.00 -10.85 -1.44
N VAL A 119 -14.42 -9.69 -1.72
CA VAL A 119 -14.29 -8.56 -0.80
C VAL A 119 -14.85 -7.24 -1.37
N GLY A 120 -15.77 -7.36 -2.32
CA GLY A 120 -16.35 -6.24 -3.04
C GLY A 120 -15.55 -5.83 -4.28
N ALA A 121 -15.80 -4.63 -4.78
CA ALA A 121 -15.12 -4.10 -5.96
C ALA A 121 -13.61 -3.96 -5.71
N PRO A 122 -12.76 -4.26 -6.69
CA PRO A 122 -11.33 -4.02 -6.61
C PRO A 122 -11.03 -2.51 -6.67
N TYR A 123 -9.74 -2.15 -6.46
CA TYR A 123 -9.29 -0.77 -6.59
C TYR A 123 -9.58 -0.21 -8.00
N ASP A 124 -9.91 1.07 -8.08
CA ASP A 124 -10.42 1.75 -9.29
C ASP A 124 -9.60 1.45 -10.55
N THR A 125 -8.25 1.49 -10.48
CA THR A 125 -7.39 1.21 -11.64
C THR A 125 -7.43 -0.26 -12.08
N LEU A 126 -7.81 -1.18 -11.21
CA LEU A 126 -7.94 -2.60 -11.55
C LEU A 126 -9.28 -2.92 -12.22
N GLU A 127 -10.29 -2.08 -12.05
CA GLU A 127 -11.59 -2.24 -12.73
C GLU A 127 -11.44 -2.25 -14.25
N GLU A 128 -10.58 -1.38 -14.80
CA GLU A 128 -10.29 -1.35 -16.23
C GLU A 128 -9.46 -2.56 -16.68
N VAL A 129 -8.48 -2.98 -15.87
CA VAL A 129 -7.69 -4.19 -16.15
C VAL A 129 -8.59 -5.43 -16.25
N ILE A 130 -9.56 -5.55 -15.34
CA ILE A 130 -10.52 -6.66 -15.35
C ILE A 130 -11.54 -6.49 -16.47
N GLY A 131 -11.95 -5.27 -16.78
CA GLY A 131 -13.01 -4.93 -17.73
C GLY A 131 -14.38 -4.79 -17.07
N ILE A 132 -14.42 -4.47 -15.76
CA ILE A 132 -15.63 -4.01 -15.07
C ILE A 132 -16.06 -2.69 -15.70
N ARG A 133 -15.14 -1.73 -15.78
CA ARG A 133 -15.24 -0.58 -16.68
C ARG A 133 -14.69 -0.96 -18.05
N PRO A 134 -15.40 -0.66 -19.15
CA PRO A 134 -14.95 -1.02 -20.49
C PRO A 134 -13.57 -0.41 -20.82
N SER A 135 -12.61 -1.27 -21.14
CA SER A 135 -11.29 -0.86 -21.55
C SER A 135 -10.71 -1.85 -22.56
N ALA A 136 -9.99 -1.36 -23.55
CA ALA A 136 -9.26 -2.20 -24.49
C ALA A 136 -8.17 -2.99 -23.77
N CYS A 137 -7.89 -4.19 -24.23
CA CYS A 137 -6.92 -5.11 -23.65
C CYS A 137 -7.25 -5.58 -22.22
N SER A 138 -8.49 -5.41 -21.77
CA SER A 138 -8.95 -5.92 -20.49
C SER A 138 -9.03 -7.46 -20.46
N LEU A 139 -9.01 -8.06 -19.27
CA LEU A 139 -9.19 -9.51 -19.11
C LEU A 139 -10.51 -10.00 -19.71
N LYS A 140 -11.58 -9.20 -19.57
CA LYS A 140 -12.87 -9.48 -20.17
C LYS A 140 -12.83 -9.55 -21.70
N GLU A 141 -12.09 -8.65 -22.34
CA GLU A 141 -11.90 -8.67 -23.81
C GLU A 141 -11.17 -9.93 -24.26
N TYR A 142 -10.26 -10.46 -23.42
CA TYR A 142 -9.60 -11.75 -23.64
C TYR A 142 -10.40 -12.97 -23.18
N GLY A 143 -11.67 -12.79 -22.84
CA GLY A 143 -12.58 -13.90 -22.53
C GLY A 143 -12.52 -14.43 -21.08
N VAL A 144 -11.92 -13.68 -20.17
CA VAL A 144 -11.98 -13.99 -18.74
C VAL A 144 -13.28 -13.46 -18.15
N HIS A 145 -13.94 -14.27 -17.31
CA HIS A 145 -15.15 -13.90 -16.61
C HIS A 145 -14.81 -13.28 -15.24
N TYR A 146 -15.61 -12.31 -14.82
CA TYR A 146 -15.49 -11.70 -13.49
C TYR A 146 -16.74 -11.95 -12.66
N ARG A 147 -16.54 -12.29 -11.39
CA ARG A 147 -17.60 -12.37 -10.36
C ARG A 147 -17.16 -11.56 -9.14
N GLN A 148 -18.14 -10.98 -8.46
CA GLN A 148 -17.95 -10.24 -7.22
C GLN A 148 -18.93 -10.73 -6.17
N VAL A 149 -18.44 -10.79 -4.93
CA VAL A 149 -19.26 -10.92 -3.73
C VAL A 149 -18.94 -9.74 -2.84
N ASP A 150 -19.96 -8.96 -2.51
CA ASP A 150 -19.81 -7.81 -1.64
C ASP A 150 -19.71 -8.24 -0.18
N LEU A 151 -19.12 -7.39 0.65
CA LEU A 151 -19.10 -7.58 2.09
C LEU A 151 -20.50 -7.40 2.68
N LEU A 152 -20.75 -8.06 3.80
CA LEU A 152 -21.94 -7.85 4.60
C LEU A 152 -21.98 -6.40 5.15
N PRO A 153 -23.16 -5.89 5.62
CA PRO A 153 -23.24 -4.53 6.15
C PRO A 153 -22.32 -4.22 7.34
N ASP A 154 -21.89 -5.24 8.07
CA ASP A 154 -20.92 -5.17 9.17
C ASP A 154 -19.47 -5.35 8.70
N TYR A 155 -19.24 -5.34 7.39
CA TYR A 155 -17.97 -5.62 6.71
C TYR A 155 -17.44 -7.05 6.88
N GLY A 156 -18.25 -7.99 7.37
CA GLY A 156 -17.93 -9.42 7.38
C GLY A 156 -17.95 -10.03 5.98
N PHE A 157 -17.30 -11.19 5.81
CA PHE A 157 -17.34 -11.94 4.55
C PHE A 157 -18.68 -12.66 4.41
N ASP A 158 -19.33 -12.55 3.25
CA ASP A 158 -20.53 -13.32 2.91
C ASP A 158 -20.13 -14.74 2.48
N TYR A 159 -19.78 -15.59 3.44
CA TYR A 159 -19.35 -16.96 3.19
C TYR A 159 -20.36 -17.79 2.36
N PRO A 160 -21.68 -17.73 2.57
CA PRO A 160 -22.66 -18.41 1.71
C PRO A 160 -22.58 -17.99 0.24
N ALA A 161 -22.51 -16.68 -0.03
CA ALA A 161 -22.41 -16.17 -1.40
C ALA A 161 -21.06 -16.52 -2.05
N ILE A 162 -19.97 -16.48 -1.27
CA ILE A 162 -18.63 -16.91 -1.72
C ILE A 162 -18.63 -18.39 -2.08
N GLU A 163 -19.23 -19.26 -1.25
CA GLU A 163 -19.34 -20.69 -1.56
C GLU A 163 -20.12 -20.91 -2.85
N GLN A 164 -21.26 -20.24 -3.03
CA GLN A 164 -22.06 -20.34 -4.25
C GLN A 164 -21.25 -19.92 -5.50
N ALA A 165 -20.47 -18.82 -5.39
CA ALA A 165 -19.62 -18.35 -6.47
C ALA A 165 -18.53 -19.36 -6.83
N LEU A 166 -17.84 -19.94 -5.82
CA LEU A 166 -16.78 -20.94 -6.00
C LEU A 166 -17.30 -22.24 -6.64
N ARG A 167 -18.46 -22.74 -6.20
CA ARG A 167 -19.10 -23.92 -6.81
C ARG A 167 -19.50 -23.71 -8.26
N GLY A 168 -19.62 -22.45 -8.70
CA GLY A 168 -19.84 -22.08 -10.09
C GLY A 168 -18.59 -22.13 -10.98
N GLY A 169 -17.46 -22.61 -10.46
CA GLY A 169 -16.19 -22.71 -11.17
C GLY A 169 -15.42 -21.37 -11.15
N VAL A 170 -14.42 -21.26 -10.27
CA VAL A 170 -13.52 -20.11 -10.14
C VAL A 170 -12.10 -20.61 -10.28
N LYS A 171 -11.31 -19.93 -11.12
CA LYS A 171 -9.89 -20.25 -11.29
C LYS A 171 -9.03 -19.52 -10.27
N LEU A 172 -9.34 -18.24 -10.03
CA LEU A 172 -8.53 -17.36 -9.17
C LEU A 172 -9.44 -16.48 -8.33
N VAL A 173 -9.14 -16.41 -7.04
CA VAL A 173 -9.70 -15.47 -6.06
C VAL A 173 -8.69 -14.34 -5.85
N THR A 174 -9.12 -13.09 -6.05
CA THR A 174 -8.30 -11.91 -5.75
C THR A 174 -8.81 -11.22 -4.49
N ILE A 175 -7.93 -11.02 -3.51
CA ILE A 175 -8.25 -10.41 -2.23
C ILE A 175 -7.46 -9.12 -2.12
N GLN A 176 -8.15 -7.98 -2.11
CA GLN A 176 -7.53 -6.69 -1.85
C GLN A 176 -7.47 -6.45 -0.35
N ARG A 177 -6.26 -6.39 0.23
CA ARG A 177 -6.03 -6.21 1.66
C ARG A 177 -6.43 -4.80 2.12
N SER A 178 -5.83 -3.77 1.53
CA SER A 178 -6.11 -2.38 1.86
C SER A 178 -7.44 -1.89 1.27
N LYS A 179 -8.01 -0.88 1.90
CA LYS A 179 -9.35 -0.37 1.56
C LYS A 179 -9.40 0.48 0.28
N GLY A 180 -8.27 1.00 -0.22
CA GLY A 180 -8.31 2.03 -1.26
C GLY A 180 -9.14 3.25 -0.80
N TYR A 181 -10.04 3.76 -1.64
CA TYR A 181 -10.98 4.83 -1.28
C TYR A 181 -12.32 4.32 -0.69
N ALA A 182 -12.38 3.05 -0.32
CA ALA A 182 -13.55 2.53 0.37
C ALA A 182 -13.55 2.90 1.86
N THR A 183 -14.73 2.93 2.46
CA THR A 183 -14.90 3.19 3.91
C THR A 183 -14.87 1.91 4.74
N ARG A 184 -14.65 0.74 4.12
CA ARG A 184 -14.49 -0.54 4.83
C ARG A 184 -13.21 -0.58 5.64
N PRO A 185 -13.12 -1.43 6.68
CA PRO A 185 -11.86 -1.73 7.35
C PRO A 185 -10.84 -2.38 6.39
N THR A 186 -9.56 -2.22 6.69
CA THR A 186 -8.49 -3.02 6.10
C THR A 186 -8.44 -4.39 6.78
N PHE A 187 -8.27 -5.47 6.01
CA PHE A 187 -8.23 -6.82 6.56
C PHE A 187 -6.87 -7.12 7.21
N SER A 188 -6.94 -7.76 8.39
CA SER A 188 -5.76 -8.37 9.00
C SER A 188 -5.28 -9.58 8.20
N VAL A 189 -4.01 -9.96 8.38
CA VAL A 189 -3.49 -11.19 7.79
C VAL A 189 -4.28 -12.41 8.27
N ALA A 190 -4.72 -12.42 9.53
CA ALA A 190 -5.55 -13.49 10.08
C ALA A 190 -6.90 -13.62 9.36
N GLN A 191 -7.63 -12.51 9.15
CA GLN A 191 -8.90 -12.52 8.41
C GLN A 191 -8.71 -13.00 6.96
N ILE A 192 -7.64 -12.55 6.30
CA ILE A 192 -7.30 -13.03 4.95
C ILE A 192 -7.02 -14.54 4.96
N GLY A 193 -6.27 -15.03 5.96
CA GLY A 193 -6.00 -16.47 6.12
C GLY A 193 -7.26 -17.30 6.33
N GLU A 194 -8.20 -16.83 7.14
CA GLU A 194 -9.51 -17.48 7.34
C GLU A 194 -10.30 -17.57 6.02
N LEU A 195 -10.33 -16.47 5.24
CA LEU A 195 -10.99 -16.44 3.95
C LEU A 195 -10.35 -17.39 2.95
N ILE A 196 -9.00 -17.42 2.88
CA ILE A 196 -8.25 -18.34 2.03
C ILE A 196 -8.54 -19.79 2.42
N ALA A 197 -8.48 -20.12 3.71
CA ALA A 197 -8.78 -21.46 4.21
C ALA A 197 -10.20 -21.88 3.88
N PHE A 198 -11.16 -20.95 3.93
CA PHE A 198 -12.53 -21.20 3.51
C PHE A 198 -12.60 -21.52 2.01
N CYS A 199 -11.99 -20.71 1.14
CA CYS A 199 -11.98 -20.94 -0.30
C CYS A 199 -11.35 -22.29 -0.65
N LYS A 200 -10.20 -22.61 -0.03
CA LYS A 200 -9.48 -23.88 -0.26
C LYS A 200 -10.23 -25.13 0.23
N ARG A 201 -11.11 -25.00 1.22
CA ARG A 201 -11.98 -26.13 1.62
C ARG A 201 -13.02 -26.48 0.57
N ILE A 202 -13.47 -25.48 -0.20
CA ILE A 202 -14.49 -25.67 -1.25
C ILE A 202 -13.83 -26.17 -2.54
N ASP A 203 -12.73 -25.51 -2.95
CA ASP A 203 -11.90 -25.92 -4.07
C ASP A 203 -10.42 -25.84 -3.70
N PRO A 204 -9.75 -26.97 -3.41
CA PRO A 204 -8.33 -27.00 -3.08
C PRO A 204 -7.40 -26.45 -4.19
N ASN A 205 -7.88 -26.40 -5.43
CA ASN A 205 -7.09 -25.98 -6.59
C ASN A 205 -7.29 -24.50 -6.94
N VAL A 206 -8.24 -23.81 -6.31
CA VAL A 206 -8.43 -22.37 -6.55
C VAL A 206 -7.18 -21.59 -6.17
N ILE A 207 -6.74 -20.69 -7.02
CA ILE A 207 -5.59 -19.83 -6.74
C ILE A 207 -6.07 -18.67 -5.88
N CYS A 208 -5.46 -18.44 -4.72
CA CYS A 208 -5.72 -17.29 -3.86
C CYS A 208 -4.57 -16.28 -3.97
N MET A 209 -4.84 -15.15 -4.63
CA MET A 209 -3.92 -14.03 -4.79
C MET A 209 -4.32 -12.87 -3.88
N VAL A 210 -3.35 -12.27 -3.21
CA VAL A 210 -3.57 -11.10 -2.36
C VAL A 210 -2.87 -9.88 -2.96
N ASP A 211 -3.62 -8.81 -3.23
CA ASP A 211 -3.04 -7.48 -3.38
C ASP A 211 -2.63 -7.00 -1.98
N ASN A 212 -1.33 -7.08 -1.70
CA ASN A 212 -0.75 -6.79 -0.39
C ASN A 212 -0.28 -5.33 -0.24
N CYS A 213 -0.53 -4.49 -1.24
CA CYS A 213 -0.16 -3.07 -1.22
C CYS A 213 -0.60 -2.41 0.09
N TYR A 214 0.32 -1.65 0.71
CA TYR A 214 0.18 -0.94 1.98
C TYR A 214 0.17 -1.82 3.24
N GLY A 215 0.12 -3.15 3.09
CA GLY A 215 0.08 -4.09 4.21
C GLY A 215 1.45 -4.66 4.59
N GLU A 216 2.42 -4.60 3.70
CA GLU A 216 3.74 -5.20 3.91
C GLU A 216 4.42 -4.62 5.15
N PHE A 217 4.94 -5.49 6.01
CA PHE A 217 5.63 -5.16 7.27
C PHE A 217 4.77 -4.46 8.34
N VAL A 218 3.44 -4.37 8.14
CA VAL A 218 2.50 -3.82 9.13
C VAL A 218 2.24 -4.82 10.26
N GLU A 219 2.24 -6.11 9.93
CA GLU A 219 2.15 -7.23 10.87
C GLU A 219 3.45 -8.05 10.83
N THR A 220 3.65 -8.97 11.76
CA THR A 220 4.86 -9.82 11.81
C THR A 220 4.83 -10.95 10.77
N ILE A 221 3.65 -11.25 10.24
CA ILE A 221 3.38 -12.24 9.21
C ILE A 221 2.73 -11.60 7.99
N GLU A 222 2.83 -12.28 6.85
CA GLU A 222 2.23 -11.86 5.59
C GLU A 222 1.13 -12.85 5.16
N PRO A 223 0.25 -12.50 4.22
CA PRO A 223 -0.79 -13.42 3.74
C PRO A 223 -0.24 -14.74 3.18
N SER A 224 0.99 -14.76 2.68
CA SER A 224 1.71 -15.97 2.26
C SER A 224 1.91 -16.97 3.40
N ASP A 225 2.11 -16.51 4.65
CA ASP A 225 2.23 -17.37 5.84
C ASP A 225 0.92 -18.12 6.15
N LEU A 226 -0.22 -17.60 5.68
CA LEU A 226 -1.55 -18.17 5.92
C LEU A 226 -2.21 -18.71 4.65
N GLY A 227 -1.42 -19.10 3.66
CA GLY A 227 -1.86 -19.89 2.52
C GLY A 227 -2.23 -19.13 1.25
N ALA A 228 -1.89 -17.84 1.14
CA ALA A 228 -1.96 -17.16 -0.14
C ALA A 228 -0.99 -17.81 -1.15
N ASP A 229 -1.50 -18.18 -2.32
CA ASP A 229 -0.68 -18.74 -3.40
C ASP A 229 0.22 -17.68 -4.05
N MET A 230 -0.20 -16.42 -4.02
CA MET A 230 0.56 -15.25 -4.45
C MET A 230 0.26 -14.04 -3.59
N ILE A 231 1.27 -13.23 -3.33
CA ILE A 231 1.15 -11.85 -2.83
C ILE A 231 1.79 -10.92 -3.85
N VAL A 232 1.16 -9.79 -4.12
CA VAL A 232 1.52 -8.88 -5.19
C VAL A 232 1.55 -7.45 -4.67
N GLY A 233 2.52 -6.65 -5.09
CA GLY A 233 2.59 -5.25 -4.67
C GLY A 233 3.58 -4.41 -5.46
N SER A 234 3.78 -3.20 -4.97
CA SER A 234 4.58 -2.15 -5.61
C SER A 234 5.84 -1.83 -4.81
N LEU A 235 6.97 -1.60 -5.48
CA LEU A 235 8.20 -1.16 -4.82
C LEU A 235 8.19 0.34 -4.48
N ILE A 236 7.33 1.15 -5.09
CA ILE A 236 7.17 2.56 -4.68
C ILE A 236 6.22 2.73 -3.47
N LYS A 237 5.93 1.62 -2.76
CA LYS A 237 5.19 1.53 -1.51
C LYS A 237 6.07 0.97 -0.41
N ASN A 238 5.47 0.31 0.59
CA ASN A 238 6.20 -0.18 1.77
C ASN A 238 7.50 -0.91 1.45
N PRO A 239 7.55 -1.93 0.55
CA PRO A 239 8.76 -2.74 0.37
C PRO A 239 9.97 -1.99 -0.20
N GLY A 240 9.73 -0.89 -0.91
CA GLY A 240 10.83 -0.09 -1.46
C GLY A 240 11.43 0.92 -0.50
N GLY A 241 10.86 1.08 0.72
CA GLY A 241 11.41 1.92 1.78
C GLY A 241 11.69 3.38 1.38
N GLY A 242 10.96 3.89 0.37
CA GLY A 242 11.15 5.23 -0.19
C GLY A 242 12.39 5.40 -1.08
N LEU A 243 13.17 4.33 -1.33
CA LEU A 243 14.35 4.38 -2.19
C LEU A 243 14.15 3.77 -3.57
N ALA A 244 13.24 2.80 -3.70
CA ALA A 244 12.96 2.20 -5.00
C ALA A 244 12.26 3.22 -5.91
N PRO A 245 12.88 3.61 -7.05
CA PRO A 245 12.31 4.66 -7.91
C PRO A 245 11.20 4.13 -8.83
N ILE A 246 11.05 2.82 -8.94
CA ILE A 246 10.11 2.11 -9.80
C ILE A 246 10.03 0.65 -9.33
N GLY A 247 9.13 -0.11 -9.87
CA GLY A 247 9.15 -1.56 -9.74
C GLY A 247 7.92 -2.11 -9.01
N GLY A 248 7.83 -3.43 -9.09
CA GLY A 248 6.83 -4.23 -8.39
C GLY A 248 7.38 -5.60 -8.02
N TYR A 249 6.63 -6.30 -7.19
CA TYR A 249 6.95 -7.67 -6.81
C TYR A 249 5.73 -8.58 -6.94
N ILE A 250 6.01 -9.84 -7.24
CA ILE A 250 5.06 -10.96 -7.20
C ILE A 250 5.79 -12.08 -6.50
N CYS A 251 5.33 -12.49 -5.31
CA CYS A 251 5.90 -13.59 -4.53
C CYS A 251 4.84 -14.69 -4.38
N GLY A 252 5.22 -15.95 -4.47
CA GLY A 252 4.25 -17.04 -4.34
C GLY A 252 4.80 -18.39 -4.75
N ARG A 253 3.89 -19.28 -5.15
CA ARG A 253 4.23 -20.59 -5.70
C ARG A 253 5.06 -20.45 -6.96
N GLN A 254 6.06 -21.32 -7.11
CA GLN A 254 6.99 -21.30 -8.25
C GLN A 254 6.27 -21.35 -9.60
N ASP A 255 5.31 -22.26 -9.77
CA ASP A 255 4.58 -22.43 -11.03
C ASP A 255 3.80 -21.17 -11.46
N LEU A 256 3.27 -20.42 -10.50
CA LEU A 256 2.52 -19.19 -10.75
C LEU A 256 3.45 -18.01 -11.06
N VAL A 257 4.58 -17.93 -10.35
CA VAL A 257 5.60 -16.89 -10.55
C VAL A 257 6.30 -17.08 -11.89
N ASP A 258 6.58 -18.32 -12.31
CA ASP A 258 7.15 -18.62 -13.64
C ASP A 258 6.23 -18.13 -14.76
N ARG A 259 4.92 -18.35 -14.63
CA ARG A 259 3.93 -17.82 -15.59
C ARG A 259 3.95 -16.28 -15.63
N CYS A 260 4.08 -15.64 -14.47
CA CYS A 260 4.21 -14.18 -14.39
C CYS A 260 5.49 -13.69 -15.11
N ALA A 261 6.59 -14.39 -14.97
CA ALA A 261 7.84 -14.07 -15.68
C ALA A 261 7.71 -14.21 -17.20
N TYR A 262 7.04 -15.25 -17.67
CA TYR A 262 6.73 -15.39 -19.10
C TYR A 262 5.77 -14.29 -19.61
N ARG A 263 4.85 -13.84 -18.77
CA ARG A 263 3.92 -12.77 -19.15
C ARG A 263 4.60 -11.40 -19.16
N LEU A 264 5.52 -11.17 -18.22
CA LEU A 264 6.27 -9.91 -18.10
C LEU A 264 7.28 -9.74 -19.25
N SER A 265 7.96 -10.81 -19.61
CA SER A 265 8.95 -10.83 -20.72
C SER A 265 8.35 -11.44 -21.98
N ALA A 266 8.58 -12.72 -22.21
CA ALA A 266 7.96 -13.50 -23.27
C ALA A 266 8.01 -14.99 -22.92
N PRO A 267 7.08 -15.82 -23.48
CA PRO A 267 7.20 -17.28 -23.40
C PRO A 267 8.57 -17.74 -23.93
N GLY A 268 9.25 -18.58 -23.15
CA GLY A 268 10.57 -19.08 -23.46
C GLY A 268 11.75 -18.21 -22.95
N LEU A 269 11.52 -16.96 -22.55
CA LEU A 269 12.53 -16.10 -21.91
C LEU A 269 12.37 -16.06 -20.39
N GLY A 270 11.16 -15.81 -19.90
CA GLY A 270 10.83 -15.87 -18.47
C GLY A 270 11.74 -15.01 -17.59
N GLN A 271 12.27 -15.61 -16.54
CA GLN A 271 13.13 -14.95 -15.55
C GLN A 271 14.56 -14.65 -16.07
N GLU A 272 14.99 -15.27 -17.16
CA GLU A 272 16.36 -15.15 -17.68
C GLU A 272 16.70 -13.75 -18.17
N VAL A 273 15.70 -12.94 -18.49
CA VAL A 273 15.87 -11.59 -19.07
C VAL A 273 15.30 -10.51 -18.17
N GLY A 274 15.77 -9.28 -18.38
CA GLY A 274 15.35 -8.10 -17.63
C GLY A 274 16.51 -7.52 -16.83
N ALA A 275 17.30 -6.64 -17.46
CA ALA A 275 18.44 -5.99 -16.84
C ALA A 275 18.01 -5.13 -15.63
N ASN A 276 18.84 -5.08 -14.59
CA ASN A 276 18.58 -4.29 -13.40
C ASN A 276 18.83 -2.78 -13.56
N LEU A 277 19.50 -2.37 -14.61
CA LEU A 277 19.78 -0.96 -14.97
C LEU A 277 20.49 -0.15 -13.85
N GLY A 278 21.19 -0.81 -12.95
CA GLY A 278 21.87 -0.18 -11.81
C GLY A 278 20.96 0.16 -10.63
N LEU A 279 19.75 -0.38 -10.57
CA LEU A 279 18.77 -0.08 -9.51
C LEU A 279 18.91 -0.97 -8.27
N MET A 280 19.76 -2.00 -8.31
CA MET A 280 19.91 -2.95 -7.21
C MET A 280 20.30 -2.28 -5.88
N PRO A 281 21.22 -1.29 -5.82
CA PRO A 281 21.51 -0.61 -4.55
C PRO A 281 20.26 0.00 -3.91
N ALA A 282 19.42 0.68 -4.70
CA ALA A 282 18.18 1.28 -4.20
C ALA A 282 17.14 0.22 -3.77
N PHE A 283 17.04 -0.89 -4.50
CA PHE A 283 16.10 -1.97 -4.18
C PHE A 283 16.50 -2.71 -2.90
N TYR A 284 17.76 -3.13 -2.76
CA TYR A 284 18.26 -3.79 -1.56
C TYR A 284 18.21 -2.87 -0.33
N GLN A 285 18.71 -1.65 -0.45
CA GLN A 285 18.70 -0.71 0.66
C GLN A 285 17.28 -0.27 1.01
N GLY A 286 16.41 -0.10 0.02
CA GLY A 286 14.99 0.20 0.23
C GLY A 286 14.30 -0.92 0.99
N PHE A 287 14.49 -2.17 0.59
CA PHE A 287 13.93 -3.33 1.29
C PHE A 287 14.47 -3.46 2.72
N PHE A 288 15.77 -3.19 2.92
CA PHE A 288 16.37 -3.13 4.25
C PHE A 288 15.72 -2.07 5.14
N LEU A 289 15.40 -0.89 4.61
CA LEU A 289 14.77 0.21 5.36
C LEU A 289 13.26 0.04 5.54
N ALA A 290 12.62 -0.78 4.71
CA ALA A 290 11.17 -0.90 4.62
C ALA A 290 10.46 -1.09 5.98
N PRO A 291 10.91 -1.96 6.90
CA PRO A 291 10.27 -2.11 8.21
C PRO A 291 10.24 -0.83 9.03
N THR A 292 11.35 -0.09 9.07
CA THR A 292 11.46 1.18 9.82
C THR A 292 10.63 2.30 9.18
N VAL A 293 10.64 2.38 7.85
CA VAL A 293 9.85 3.38 7.11
C VAL A 293 8.34 3.08 7.26
N THR A 294 7.94 1.82 7.19
CA THR A 294 6.54 1.41 7.44
C THR A 294 6.11 1.77 8.87
N ALA A 295 6.96 1.55 9.87
CA ALA A 295 6.69 1.96 11.25
C ALA A 295 6.51 3.48 11.38
N SER A 296 7.32 4.27 10.66
CA SER A 296 7.19 5.73 10.62
C SER A 296 5.84 6.15 10.04
N ALA A 297 5.41 5.54 8.94
CA ALA A 297 4.11 5.77 8.33
C ALA A 297 2.94 5.38 9.27
N LEU A 298 3.05 4.23 9.94
CA LEU A 298 2.05 3.78 10.93
C LEU A 298 1.93 4.74 12.11
N LYS A 299 3.04 5.24 12.66
CA LYS A 299 3.03 6.25 13.71
C LYS A 299 2.33 7.52 13.24
N GLY A 300 2.58 7.94 11.99
CA GLY A 300 1.85 9.04 11.35
C GLY A 300 0.36 8.80 11.29
N ALA A 301 -0.08 7.63 10.82
CA ALA A 301 -1.49 7.25 10.72
C ALA A 301 -2.18 7.22 12.10
N VAL A 302 -1.53 6.63 13.12
CA VAL A 302 -2.03 6.59 14.50
C VAL A 302 -2.13 8.00 15.09
N PHE A 303 -1.12 8.83 14.87
CA PHE A 303 -1.13 10.21 15.35
C PHE A 303 -2.23 11.03 14.68
N ALA A 304 -2.41 10.88 13.35
CA ALA A 304 -3.48 11.54 12.60
C ALA A 304 -4.87 11.19 13.16
N ALA A 305 -5.15 9.89 13.38
CA ALA A 305 -6.43 9.48 13.97
C ALA A 305 -6.68 10.14 15.33
N ASN A 306 -5.67 10.12 16.23
CA ASN A 306 -5.81 10.71 17.57
C ASN A 306 -5.99 12.23 17.53
N VAL A 307 -5.31 12.94 16.63
CA VAL A 307 -5.48 14.38 16.43
C VAL A 307 -6.90 14.70 15.97
N TYR A 308 -7.36 14.02 14.92
CA TYR A 308 -8.65 14.36 14.30
C TYR A 308 -9.86 13.86 15.08
N GLU A 309 -9.78 12.70 15.74
CA GLU A 309 -10.86 12.26 16.65
C GLU A 309 -11.02 13.18 17.86
N ARG A 310 -9.91 13.69 18.41
CA ARG A 310 -9.98 14.67 19.51
C ARG A 310 -10.66 15.98 19.10
N LEU A 311 -10.70 16.26 17.80
CA LEU A 311 -11.41 17.39 17.20
C LEU A 311 -12.84 17.02 16.74
N GLY A 312 -13.31 15.81 17.02
CA GLY A 312 -14.66 15.35 16.69
C GLY A 312 -14.88 14.79 15.30
N PHE A 313 -13.79 14.53 14.53
CA PHE A 313 -13.91 13.90 13.20
C PHE A 313 -13.94 12.38 13.33
N ARG A 314 -14.70 11.73 12.45
CA ARG A 314 -14.69 10.26 12.33
C ARG A 314 -13.43 9.81 11.59
N CYS A 315 -12.72 8.86 12.18
CA CYS A 315 -11.51 8.25 11.61
C CYS A 315 -11.72 6.74 11.35
N ILE A 316 -11.15 6.23 10.25
CA ILE A 316 -11.23 4.81 9.88
C ILE A 316 -9.83 4.32 9.45
N PRO A 317 -9.17 3.44 10.22
CA PRO A 317 -9.54 2.94 11.53
C PRO A 317 -9.60 4.06 12.57
N ASN A 318 -10.36 3.87 13.65
CA ASN A 318 -10.35 4.83 14.75
C ASN A 318 -9.02 4.79 15.53
N ALA A 319 -8.81 5.75 16.43
CA ALA A 319 -7.55 5.91 17.15
C ALA A 319 -7.13 4.67 17.96
N ALA A 320 -8.10 3.88 18.46
CA ALA A 320 -7.85 2.70 19.29
C ALA A 320 -7.72 1.39 18.47
N GLU A 321 -8.23 1.35 17.25
CA GLU A 321 -8.24 0.14 16.43
C GLU A 321 -6.84 -0.29 15.97
N PRO A 322 -6.61 -1.61 15.81
CA PRO A 322 -5.41 -2.14 15.17
C PRO A 322 -5.24 -1.60 13.75
N ARG A 323 -3.99 -1.60 13.29
CA ARG A 323 -3.64 -1.20 11.93
C ARG A 323 -3.23 -2.40 11.12
N HIS A 324 -3.74 -2.50 9.88
CA HIS A 324 -3.43 -3.57 8.94
C HIS A 324 -2.93 -3.03 7.60
N ASP A 325 -2.89 -1.69 7.46
CA ASP A 325 -2.22 -0.91 6.42
C ASP A 325 -1.72 0.42 7.00
N ILE A 326 -1.08 1.25 6.18
CA ILE A 326 -0.56 2.57 6.56
C ILE A 326 -1.53 3.72 6.28
N ILE A 327 -2.75 3.43 5.83
CA ILE A 327 -3.72 4.45 5.41
C ILE A 327 -4.59 4.88 6.59
N GLN A 328 -4.74 6.19 6.77
CA GLN A 328 -5.69 6.81 7.68
C GLN A 328 -6.75 7.58 6.90
N CYS A 329 -7.98 7.11 6.93
CA CYS A 329 -9.12 7.86 6.44
C CYS A 329 -9.61 8.82 7.55
N VAL A 330 -9.87 10.08 7.18
CA VAL A 330 -10.47 11.09 8.05
C VAL A 330 -11.66 11.70 7.32
N GLU A 331 -12.87 11.51 7.85
CA GLU A 331 -14.09 12.13 7.30
C GLU A 331 -14.19 13.57 7.76
N LEU A 332 -13.84 14.50 6.87
CA LEU A 332 -13.78 15.94 7.17
C LEU A 332 -15.14 16.64 7.01
N GLY A 333 -16.08 16.03 6.29
CA GLY A 333 -17.47 16.47 6.18
C GLY A 333 -17.73 17.67 5.27
N SER A 334 -16.67 18.29 4.68
CA SER A 334 -16.87 19.33 3.67
C SER A 334 -15.68 19.41 2.69
N PRO A 335 -15.90 19.88 1.46
CA PRO A 335 -14.84 20.04 0.47
C PRO A 335 -13.79 21.08 0.90
N GLU A 336 -14.18 22.14 1.60
CA GLU A 336 -13.26 23.18 2.08
C GLU A 336 -12.26 22.61 3.08
N ARG A 337 -12.72 21.73 3.99
CA ARG A 337 -11.84 21.06 4.95
C ARG A 337 -10.89 20.08 4.26
N MET A 338 -11.34 19.35 3.23
CA MET A 338 -10.47 18.48 2.44
C MET A 338 -9.36 19.29 1.76
N VAL A 339 -9.72 20.40 1.13
CA VAL A 339 -8.75 21.29 0.47
C VAL A 339 -7.75 21.85 1.47
N ALA A 340 -8.21 22.35 2.62
CA ALA A 340 -7.34 22.90 3.66
C ALA A 340 -6.38 21.81 4.23
N PHE A 341 -6.90 20.59 4.47
CA PHE A 341 -6.08 19.46 4.91
C PHE A 341 -4.97 19.15 3.90
N CYS A 342 -5.33 18.98 2.61
CA CYS A 342 -4.37 18.66 1.56
C CYS A 342 -3.34 19.77 1.35
N LYS A 343 -3.76 21.04 1.41
CA LYS A 343 -2.83 22.18 1.38
C LYS A 343 -1.81 22.14 2.53
N GLY A 344 -2.22 21.71 3.72
CA GLY A 344 -1.32 21.53 4.85
C GLY A 344 -0.32 20.41 4.63
N ILE A 345 -0.74 19.25 4.13
CA ILE A 345 0.17 18.16 3.78
C ILE A 345 1.17 18.59 2.70
N GLN A 346 0.70 19.27 1.65
CA GLN A 346 1.57 19.79 0.59
C GLN A 346 2.59 20.80 1.11
N ALA A 347 2.16 21.73 1.96
CA ALA A 347 3.04 22.74 2.55
C ALA A 347 4.12 22.15 3.47
N ALA A 348 3.90 20.97 4.04
CA ALA A 348 4.87 20.24 4.85
C ALA A 348 5.83 19.36 4.03
N ALA A 349 5.58 19.19 2.72
CA ALA A 349 6.41 18.34 1.87
C ALA A 349 7.82 18.94 1.63
N PRO A 350 8.86 18.11 1.47
CA PRO A 350 10.19 18.57 1.13
C PRO A 350 10.31 18.98 -0.35
N VAL A 351 9.43 18.50 -1.20
CA VAL A 351 9.39 18.76 -2.65
C VAL A 351 8.07 19.44 -2.97
N ASP A 352 8.09 20.42 -3.83
CA ASP A 352 6.92 21.18 -4.29
C ASP A 352 6.04 21.77 -3.16
N SER A 353 6.61 22.10 -2.01
CA SER A 353 5.89 22.66 -0.86
C SER A 353 5.18 23.99 -1.16
N TYR A 354 5.59 24.70 -2.20
CA TYR A 354 5.01 25.97 -2.67
C TYR A 354 3.80 25.76 -3.59
N VAL A 355 3.50 24.55 -4.00
CA VAL A 355 2.34 24.23 -4.85
C VAL A 355 1.08 24.22 -4.00
N ASP A 356 0.03 24.81 -4.53
CA ASP A 356 -1.29 24.84 -3.89
C ASP A 356 -2.19 23.79 -4.56
N PRO A 357 -2.44 22.62 -3.92
CA PRO A 357 -3.27 21.58 -4.53
C PRO A 357 -4.72 22.06 -4.66
N ILE A 358 -5.30 21.76 -5.81
CA ILE A 358 -6.70 22.05 -6.13
C ILE A 358 -7.38 20.76 -6.63
N PRO A 359 -8.69 20.60 -6.40
CA PRO A 359 -9.44 19.51 -7.02
C PRO A 359 -9.39 19.58 -8.55
N TRP A 360 -9.29 18.44 -9.21
CA TRP A 360 -9.30 18.34 -10.66
C TRP A 360 -9.82 16.98 -11.14
N ALA A 361 -10.29 16.93 -12.38
CA ALA A 361 -10.79 15.71 -13.00
C ALA A 361 -9.63 14.79 -13.35
N MET A 362 -9.40 13.76 -12.54
CA MET A 362 -8.38 12.74 -12.81
C MET A 362 -8.92 11.62 -13.71
N PRO A 363 -8.14 11.16 -14.70
CA PRO A 363 -8.50 9.98 -15.48
C PRO A 363 -8.72 8.76 -14.56
N GLY A 364 -9.83 8.03 -14.81
CA GLY A 364 -10.15 6.83 -14.03
C GLY A 364 -11.02 7.08 -12.77
N TYR A 365 -11.44 8.31 -12.50
CA TYR A 365 -12.31 8.67 -11.35
C TYR A 365 -13.59 9.36 -11.81
N ASP A 366 -14.71 9.05 -11.12
CA ASP A 366 -16.03 9.62 -11.43
C ASP A 366 -16.28 11.01 -10.82
N SER A 367 -15.40 11.45 -9.92
CA SER A 367 -15.46 12.77 -9.26
C SER A 367 -14.09 13.41 -9.29
N GLU A 368 -14.06 14.75 -9.15
CA GLU A 368 -12.78 15.43 -8.96
C GLU A 368 -12.04 14.85 -7.74
N VAL A 369 -10.74 14.77 -7.84
CA VAL A 369 -9.84 14.31 -6.77
C VAL A 369 -8.91 15.46 -6.40
N ILE A 370 -8.69 15.66 -5.10
CA ILE A 370 -7.59 16.48 -4.62
C ILE A 370 -6.44 15.57 -4.17
N MET A 371 -5.21 15.93 -4.53
CA MET A 371 -4.02 15.18 -4.17
C MET A 371 -2.93 16.12 -3.67
N ALA A 372 -2.38 15.83 -2.51
CA ALA A 372 -1.20 16.45 -1.94
C ALA A 372 -0.08 15.40 -1.88
N ALA A 373 0.99 15.60 -2.64
CA ALA A 373 2.10 14.67 -2.73
C ALA A 373 3.36 15.42 -3.18
N GLY A 374 4.22 15.76 -2.24
CA GLY A 374 5.54 16.31 -2.52
C GLY A 374 6.61 15.25 -2.25
N ALA A 375 6.71 14.27 -3.16
CA ALA A 375 7.52 13.07 -3.03
C ALA A 375 8.81 13.13 -3.87
N PHE A 376 9.88 12.48 -3.41
CA PHE A 376 11.11 12.27 -4.17
C PHE A 376 10.91 11.27 -5.32
N VAL A 377 10.03 10.30 -5.12
CA VAL A 377 9.61 9.33 -6.14
C VAL A 377 8.15 9.60 -6.49
N GLN A 378 7.91 10.01 -7.71
CA GLN A 378 6.56 10.36 -8.16
C GLN A 378 5.58 9.20 -7.98
N GLY A 379 4.47 9.47 -7.29
CA GLY A 379 3.45 8.46 -6.99
C GLY A 379 3.79 7.52 -5.83
N SER A 380 4.91 7.73 -5.13
CA SER A 380 5.29 6.97 -3.94
C SER A 380 4.36 7.30 -2.78
N SER A 381 3.56 6.33 -2.36
CA SER A 381 2.62 6.49 -1.25
C SER A 381 3.15 6.01 0.10
N ILE A 382 4.39 5.51 0.16
CA ILE A 382 5.14 5.38 1.42
C ILE A 382 5.75 6.73 1.84
N GLU A 383 5.90 7.66 0.92
CA GLU A 383 6.18 9.06 1.21
C GLU A 383 4.90 9.77 1.67
N LEU A 384 5.06 10.87 2.39
CA LEU A 384 3.93 11.60 2.95
C LEU A 384 3.00 12.11 1.85
N SER A 385 1.75 11.71 1.89
CA SER A 385 0.72 12.15 0.95
C SER A 385 -0.67 12.12 1.58
N ALA A 386 -1.59 12.85 0.98
CA ALA A 386 -3.01 12.76 1.26
C ALA A 386 -3.80 13.05 0.00
N ASP A 387 -4.83 12.27 -0.23
CA ASP A 387 -5.71 12.42 -1.38
C ASP A 387 -7.15 12.06 -1.01
N GLY A 388 -8.08 12.36 -1.90
CA GLY A 388 -9.46 11.94 -1.76
C GLY A 388 -10.37 12.52 -2.83
N PRO A 389 -11.44 11.77 -3.19
CA PRO A 389 -12.45 12.24 -4.11
C PRO A 389 -13.34 13.30 -3.44
N ILE A 390 -13.65 14.38 -4.16
CA ILE A 390 -14.52 15.47 -3.68
C ILE A 390 -15.98 15.04 -3.76
N ARG A 391 -16.36 14.16 -2.85
CA ARG A 391 -17.74 13.66 -2.69
C ARG A 391 -18.03 13.29 -1.24
N PRO A 392 -19.29 13.31 -0.77
CA PRO A 392 -19.62 12.83 0.57
C PRO A 392 -19.08 11.41 0.84
N PRO A 393 -18.55 11.15 2.05
CA PRO A 393 -18.54 11.99 3.25
C PRO A 393 -17.41 13.03 3.32
N TYR A 394 -16.77 13.35 2.19
CA TYR A 394 -15.62 14.27 2.09
C TYR A 394 -14.47 13.79 2.98
N ALA A 395 -13.98 12.59 2.67
CA ALA A 395 -12.91 11.95 3.38
C ALA A 395 -11.56 12.12 2.68
N VAL A 396 -10.52 12.39 3.46
CA VAL A 396 -9.13 12.32 3.00
C VAL A 396 -8.51 11.01 3.42
N TYR A 397 -7.63 10.48 2.58
CA TYR A 397 -6.83 9.30 2.83
C TYR A 397 -5.38 9.73 3.00
N PHE A 398 -4.97 9.88 4.25
CA PHE A 398 -3.61 10.22 4.65
C PHE A 398 -2.76 8.96 4.69
N GLN A 399 -1.53 9.03 4.19
CA GLN A 399 -0.64 7.87 4.16
C GLN A 399 0.84 8.29 4.10
N GLY A 400 1.70 7.36 4.51
CA GLY A 400 3.13 7.50 4.35
C GLY A 400 3.81 8.41 5.37
N GLY A 401 5.06 8.68 5.05
CA GLY A 401 6.00 9.42 5.86
C GLY A 401 7.29 8.64 6.08
N LEU A 402 8.33 8.92 5.29
CA LEU A 402 9.63 8.23 5.38
C LEU A 402 10.25 8.35 6.78
N THR A 403 9.93 9.42 7.49
CA THR A 403 10.31 9.61 8.88
C THR A 403 9.08 10.01 9.70
N TRP A 404 9.02 9.54 10.93
CA TRP A 404 7.98 9.92 11.88
C TRP A 404 7.87 11.44 12.06
N TYR A 405 9.01 12.15 12.10
CA TYR A 405 9.03 13.60 12.30
C TYR A 405 8.40 14.35 11.14
N HIS A 406 8.56 13.87 9.91
CA HIS A 406 7.91 14.45 8.74
C HIS A 406 6.39 14.16 8.76
N ALA A 407 5.97 12.96 9.10
CA ALA A 407 4.55 12.63 9.25
C ALA A 407 3.88 13.52 10.33
N LYS A 408 4.54 13.69 11.48
CA LYS A 408 4.09 14.59 12.55
C LYS A 408 3.95 16.04 12.06
N LEU A 409 4.96 16.56 11.38
CA LEU A 409 4.92 17.90 10.80
C LEU A 409 3.74 18.05 9.83
N GLY A 410 3.53 17.09 8.94
CA GLY A 410 2.43 17.11 7.97
C GLY A 410 1.06 17.18 8.63
N ILE A 411 0.84 16.33 9.65
CA ILE A 411 -0.43 16.36 10.40
C ILE A 411 -0.63 17.68 11.15
N LEU A 412 0.41 18.22 11.79
CA LEU A 412 0.28 19.53 12.47
C LEU A 412 0.07 20.67 11.47
N MET A 413 0.69 20.61 10.29
CA MET A 413 0.49 21.60 9.24
C MET A 413 -0.92 21.50 8.64
N SER A 414 -1.46 20.28 8.46
CA SER A 414 -2.86 20.11 8.00
C SER A 414 -3.84 20.69 9.01
N LEU A 415 -3.60 20.49 10.31
CA LEU A 415 -4.40 21.10 11.37
C LEU A 415 -4.24 22.64 11.37
N GLN A 416 -3.03 23.17 11.21
CA GLN A 416 -2.79 24.61 11.15
C GLN A 416 -3.60 25.25 10.01
N LYS A 417 -3.60 24.64 8.81
CA LYS A 417 -4.39 25.17 7.68
C LYS A 417 -5.89 25.16 7.94
N LEU A 418 -6.40 24.17 8.66
CA LEU A 418 -7.81 24.14 9.08
C LEU A 418 -8.14 25.26 10.09
N VAL A 419 -7.22 25.50 11.03
CA VAL A 419 -7.35 26.60 12.03
C VAL A 419 -7.27 27.96 11.34
N ASP A 420 -6.30 28.18 10.46
CA ASP A 420 -6.13 29.43 9.72
C ASP A 420 -7.36 29.78 8.85
N ALA A 421 -8.01 28.76 8.31
CA ALA A 421 -9.23 28.90 7.52
C ALA A 421 -10.50 29.06 8.39
N GLY A 422 -10.41 29.03 9.70
CA GLY A 422 -11.56 29.07 10.61
C GLY A 422 -12.48 27.85 10.54
N LEU A 423 -11.97 26.72 10.01
CA LEU A 423 -12.74 25.48 9.80
C LEU A 423 -12.67 24.55 11.02
N VAL A 424 -11.72 24.80 11.92
CA VAL A 424 -11.53 24.13 13.21
C VAL A 424 -11.10 25.16 14.24
N THR A 425 -11.60 25.03 15.46
CA THR A 425 -11.19 25.85 16.60
C THR A 425 -10.51 24.95 17.64
N LEU A 426 -9.35 25.35 18.13
CA LEU A 426 -8.74 24.71 19.28
C LEU A 426 -9.29 25.38 20.54
N GLU A 427 -9.91 24.61 21.44
CA GLU A 427 -10.32 25.15 22.74
C GLU A 427 -9.06 25.48 23.55
N GLU A 428 -8.94 26.72 24.00
CA GLU A 428 -7.96 27.09 25.02
C GLU A 428 -8.40 26.50 26.36
N LYS A 429 -7.65 25.53 26.87
CA LYS A 429 -7.82 24.99 28.23
C LYS A 429 -7.04 25.81 29.23
#